data_f22b97f40b80bd7db47c5762a372270d
#
_entry.id   f22b97f40b80bd7db47c5762a372270d
#
_cell.length_a   1.000
_cell.length_b   1.000
_cell.length_c   1.000
_cell.angle_alpha   90.00
_cell.angle_beta   90.00
_cell.angle_gamma   90.00
#
_symmetry.space_group_name_H-M   'P 1'
#
loop_
_entity.id
_entity.type
_entity.pdbx_description
1 polymer ?
#
loop_
_entity_poly.entity_id
_entity_poly.type
_entity_poly.pdbx_seq_one_letter_code
_entity_poly.pdbx_strand_id
1 'polypeptide(L)'
;MLAARHVPFYIISNNPVDGCLMKLERAGLLGTWRVMVQNSLFIFIPVCAIAFFTNPQFATGAGEVNALLETISDPQVRTQMTVPLFLKHIMPAGLVGIFAAMMFAAMLSTDDTYMHSWGTIFIQDVILPFQQKPFSPKTHIRLQQGSIVFVGVFAVCFSYFFSQTEAILLFMQITGAIYMGGGGAVLIGGLYSRFGTTAGAWAAMIGGSSVSIGLLLLQQKWQAPVAPFLAETFGWAWLRNHMERCPVNGQVAFVTACAAGLLLYVSVSYLDRWINKRPDFNLEHMLHRGIYDTTGEHSGRRNIGILKLLGLTGEFTFRDKVIFFMTLGWTMLGAVIFAAGSIEELFFTIPDLVWLELWKYYVMTMFVIGMLATVWFMIGGGFDVAALFRTMLKAKRNDADDGMVIDGRNAGE
;
A
#
# COMPACT_ATOMS: atom_id res chain seq x y z
N MET A 1 13.42 14.61 0.43
CA MET A 1 13.02 14.80 1.84
C MET A 1 13.96 14.09 2.82
N LEU A 2 14.35 12.86 2.59
CA LEU A 2 15.26 12.11 3.45
C LEU A 2 16.73 12.54 3.31
N ALA A 3 17.17 12.99 2.15
CA ALA A 3 18.51 13.57 1.94
C ALA A 3 18.72 14.91 2.68
N ALA A 4 17.65 15.64 3.00
CA ALA A 4 17.76 16.93 3.69
C ALA A 4 17.88 16.82 5.22
N ARG A 5 17.78 15.61 5.79
CA ARG A 5 17.90 15.41 7.23
C ARG A 5 19.21 14.77 7.67
N HIS A 6 20.22 14.62 6.80
CA HIS A 6 21.42 13.86 7.15
C HIS A 6 21.13 12.55 7.91
N VAL A 7 19.95 11.95 7.65
CA VAL A 7 19.68 10.59 8.08
C VAL A 7 20.64 9.76 7.23
N PRO A 8 21.66 9.15 7.81
CA PRO A 8 22.51 8.27 7.03
C PRO A 8 21.62 7.14 6.58
N PHE A 9 21.16 7.20 5.32
CA PHE A 9 20.74 6.02 4.64
C PHE A 9 21.98 5.15 4.57
N TYR A 10 22.12 4.25 5.51
CA TYR A 10 22.96 3.08 5.33
C TYR A 10 22.30 2.12 4.33
N ILE A 11 21.97 2.66 3.15
CA ILE A 11 22.01 1.82 1.98
C ILE A 11 23.47 1.52 1.83
N ILE A 12 23.83 0.29 2.13
CA ILE A 12 25.18 -0.24 2.01
C ILE A 12 25.58 -0.14 0.54
N SER A 13 26.02 1.01 0.14
CA SER A 13 26.43 1.36 -1.21
C SER A 13 27.65 2.27 -1.08
N ASN A 14 28.77 1.84 -1.64
CA ASN A 14 29.97 2.66 -1.79
C ASN A 14 29.77 3.83 -2.79
N ASN A 15 28.55 4.07 -3.23
CA ASN A 15 28.23 5.15 -4.15
C ASN A 15 27.88 6.43 -3.36
N PRO A 16 28.18 7.61 -3.93
CA PRO A 16 27.69 8.88 -3.42
C PRO A 16 26.15 8.83 -3.22
N VAL A 17 25.63 9.66 -2.31
CA VAL A 17 24.19 9.72 -1.97
C VAL A 17 23.32 9.82 -3.23
N ASP A 18 23.76 10.59 -4.22
CA ASP A 18 23.06 10.76 -5.51
C ASP A 18 22.96 9.44 -6.29
N GLY A 19 23.99 8.63 -6.27
CA GLY A 19 23.98 7.31 -6.90
C GLY A 19 23.04 6.32 -6.19
N CYS A 20 22.82 6.47 -4.88
CA CYS A 20 21.85 5.65 -4.13
C CYS A 20 20.43 6.07 -4.43
N LEU A 21 20.14 7.39 -4.46
CA LEU A 21 18.83 7.91 -4.83
C LEU A 21 18.43 7.47 -6.24
N MET A 22 19.35 7.59 -7.21
CA MET A 22 19.10 7.15 -8.59
C MET A 22 18.82 5.64 -8.68
N LYS A 23 19.49 4.82 -7.87
CA LYS A 23 19.21 3.37 -7.82
C LYS A 23 17.84 3.08 -7.22
N LEU A 24 17.43 3.82 -6.19
CA LEU A 24 16.08 3.70 -5.60
C LEU A 24 14.99 4.13 -6.57
N GLU A 25 15.18 5.23 -7.29
CA GLU A 25 14.25 5.68 -8.32
C GLU A 25 14.13 4.66 -9.46
N ARG A 26 15.25 4.13 -9.91
CA ARG A 26 15.28 3.06 -10.92
C ARG A 26 14.59 1.79 -10.41
N ALA A 27 14.82 1.38 -9.18
CA ALA A 27 14.14 0.25 -8.56
C ALA A 27 12.63 0.50 -8.45
N GLY A 28 12.22 1.74 -8.13
CA GLY A 28 10.80 2.14 -8.10
C GLY A 28 10.13 2.03 -9.47
N LEU A 29 10.78 2.52 -10.53
CA LEU A 29 10.27 2.40 -11.90
C LEU A 29 10.13 0.94 -12.35
N LEU A 30 11.13 0.11 -12.09
CA LEU A 30 11.08 -1.32 -12.40
C LEU A 30 10.05 -2.04 -11.54
N GLY A 31 9.92 -1.65 -10.26
CA GLY A 31 8.91 -2.16 -9.35
C GLY A 31 7.48 -1.93 -9.84
N THR A 32 7.22 -0.81 -10.51
CA THR A 32 5.90 -0.52 -11.11
C THR A 32 5.50 -1.59 -12.12
N TRP A 33 6.41 -2.00 -13.01
CA TRP A 33 6.13 -3.07 -13.97
C TRP A 33 5.83 -4.41 -13.29
N ARG A 34 6.57 -4.74 -12.23
CA ARG A 34 6.30 -5.94 -11.42
C ARG A 34 4.90 -5.91 -10.83
N VAL A 35 4.50 -4.80 -10.24
CA VAL A 35 3.18 -4.65 -9.62
C VAL A 35 2.05 -4.75 -10.65
N MET A 36 2.23 -4.20 -11.85
CA MET A 36 1.24 -4.33 -12.93
C MET A 36 1.01 -5.78 -13.32
N VAL A 37 2.08 -6.56 -13.48
CA VAL A 37 1.99 -7.99 -13.81
C VAL A 37 1.34 -8.76 -12.68
N GLN A 38 1.73 -8.50 -11.43
CA GLN A 38 1.17 -9.15 -10.25
C GLN A 38 -0.34 -8.88 -10.15
N ASN A 39 -0.78 -7.63 -10.35
CA ASN A 39 -2.19 -7.28 -10.33
C ASN A 39 -2.98 -7.96 -11.46
N SER A 40 -2.38 -8.09 -12.63
CA SER A 40 -3.01 -8.80 -13.76
C SER A 40 -3.22 -10.30 -13.46
N LEU A 41 -2.25 -10.96 -12.81
CA LEU A 41 -2.40 -12.34 -12.35
C LEU A 41 -3.48 -12.47 -11.26
N PHE A 42 -3.57 -11.49 -10.37
CA PHE A 42 -4.61 -11.44 -9.34
C PHE A 42 -6.02 -11.41 -9.93
N ILE A 43 -6.22 -10.74 -11.07
CA ILE A 43 -7.50 -10.69 -11.78
C ILE A 43 -7.70 -11.93 -12.65
N PHE A 44 -6.64 -12.41 -13.29
CA PHE A 44 -6.71 -13.54 -14.24
C PHE A 44 -7.15 -14.85 -13.58
N ILE A 45 -6.61 -15.19 -12.42
CA ILE A 45 -6.97 -16.43 -11.71
C ILE A 45 -8.46 -16.52 -11.38
N PRO A 46 -9.10 -15.50 -10.76
CA PRO A 46 -10.54 -15.48 -10.56
C PRO A 46 -11.36 -15.56 -11.86
N VAL A 47 -10.93 -14.90 -12.93
CA VAL A 47 -11.60 -14.98 -14.23
C VAL A 47 -11.54 -16.40 -14.80
N CYS A 48 -10.40 -17.08 -14.69
CA CYS A 48 -10.30 -18.49 -15.07
C CYS A 48 -11.20 -19.39 -14.21
N ALA A 49 -11.31 -19.10 -12.90
CA ALA A 49 -12.22 -19.84 -12.04
C ALA A 49 -13.69 -19.63 -12.45
N ILE A 50 -14.10 -18.40 -12.74
CA ILE A 50 -15.47 -18.12 -13.24
C ILE A 50 -15.70 -18.87 -14.55
N ALA A 51 -14.77 -18.82 -15.50
CA ALA A 51 -14.87 -19.54 -16.77
C ALA A 51 -14.98 -21.07 -16.55
N PHE A 52 -14.26 -21.63 -15.60
CA PHE A 52 -14.36 -23.04 -15.24
C PHE A 52 -15.72 -23.43 -14.72
N PHE A 53 -16.33 -22.61 -13.85
CA PHE A 53 -17.65 -22.91 -13.29
C PHE A 53 -18.82 -22.61 -14.23
N THR A 54 -18.63 -21.78 -15.27
CA THR A 54 -19.71 -21.36 -16.17
C THR A 54 -19.67 -22.05 -17.52
N ASN A 55 -18.52 -22.54 -17.98
CA ASN A 55 -18.39 -23.14 -19.31
C ASN A 55 -18.82 -24.62 -19.28
N PRO A 56 -19.75 -25.04 -20.15
CA PRO A 56 -20.22 -26.43 -20.21
C PRO A 56 -19.14 -27.48 -20.45
N GLN A 57 -18.02 -27.10 -21.05
CA GLN A 57 -16.88 -28.00 -21.27
C GLN A 57 -16.27 -28.52 -19.98
N PHE A 58 -16.39 -27.77 -18.89
CA PHE A 58 -15.86 -28.10 -17.57
C PHE A 58 -16.94 -28.58 -16.58
N ALA A 59 -18.17 -28.84 -17.04
CA ALA A 59 -19.32 -29.13 -16.17
C ALA A 59 -19.06 -30.27 -15.19
N THR A 60 -18.39 -31.34 -15.61
CA THR A 60 -18.04 -32.48 -14.73
C THR A 60 -17.10 -32.07 -13.61
N GLY A 61 -15.97 -31.42 -13.96
CA GLY A 61 -15.01 -30.95 -12.96
C GLY A 61 -15.58 -29.85 -12.05
N ALA A 62 -16.36 -28.94 -12.62
CA ALA A 62 -17.07 -27.91 -11.85
C ALA A 62 -18.07 -28.54 -10.85
N GLY A 63 -18.76 -29.61 -11.25
CA GLY A 63 -19.64 -30.37 -10.36
C GLY A 63 -18.90 -31.00 -9.17
N GLU A 64 -17.73 -31.60 -9.42
CA GLU A 64 -16.91 -32.20 -8.35
C GLU A 64 -16.43 -31.11 -7.35
N VAL A 65 -15.97 -29.98 -7.84
CA VAL A 65 -15.52 -28.86 -6.99
C VAL A 65 -16.68 -28.25 -6.22
N ASN A 66 -17.86 -28.09 -6.85
CA ASN A 66 -19.05 -27.59 -6.18
C ASN A 66 -19.51 -28.54 -5.05
N ALA A 67 -19.48 -29.86 -5.28
CA ALA A 67 -19.81 -30.83 -4.24
C ALA A 67 -18.88 -30.70 -3.00
N LEU A 68 -17.58 -30.43 -3.21
CA LEU A 68 -16.67 -30.13 -2.11
C LEU A 68 -16.98 -28.79 -1.43
N LEU A 69 -17.34 -27.75 -2.19
CA LEU A 69 -17.70 -26.45 -1.64
C LEU A 69 -18.98 -26.52 -0.79
N GLU A 70 -19.94 -27.36 -1.17
CA GLU A 70 -21.19 -27.56 -0.40
C GLU A 70 -20.96 -28.21 0.96
N THR A 71 -19.87 -28.93 1.16
CA THR A 71 -19.50 -29.48 2.48
C THR A 71 -19.10 -28.39 3.49
N ILE A 72 -18.79 -27.19 3.02
CA ILE A 72 -18.37 -26.06 3.86
C ILE A 72 -19.60 -25.29 4.31
N SER A 73 -19.89 -25.32 5.61
CA SER A 73 -21.08 -24.70 6.19
C SER A 73 -21.05 -23.18 6.19
N ASP A 74 -19.85 -22.58 6.40
CA ASP A 74 -19.68 -21.13 6.44
C ASP A 74 -19.64 -20.54 5.01
N PRO A 75 -20.59 -19.65 4.65
CA PRO A 75 -20.66 -19.04 3.30
C PRO A 75 -19.40 -18.22 2.96
N GLN A 76 -18.79 -17.56 3.93
CA GLN A 76 -17.58 -16.76 3.73
C GLN A 76 -16.39 -17.65 3.41
N VAL A 77 -16.19 -18.69 4.20
CA VAL A 77 -15.13 -19.69 3.96
C VAL A 77 -15.34 -20.40 2.63
N ARG A 78 -16.59 -20.75 2.30
CA ARG A 78 -16.94 -21.37 1.01
C ARG A 78 -16.51 -20.49 -0.16
N THR A 79 -16.80 -19.19 -0.10
CA THR A 79 -16.40 -18.24 -1.15
C THR A 79 -14.88 -18.13 -1.26
N GLN A 80 -14.17 -18.09 -0.14
CA GLN A 80 -12.71 -18.03 -0.13
C GLN A 80 -12.05 -19.30 -0.66
N MET A 81 -12.67 -20.47 -0.44
CA MET A 81 -12.16 -21.76 -0.89
C MET A 81 -12.42 -22.06 -2.39
N THR A 82 -13.24 -21.27 -3.06
CA THR A 82 -13.60 -21.45 -4.47
C THR A 82 -12.36 -21.49 -5.37
N VAL A 83 -11.51 -20.49 -5.30
CA VAL A 83 -10.30 -20.39 -6.11
C VAL A 83 -9.25 -21.45 -5.74
N PRO A 84 -8.91 -21.68 -4.47
CA PRO A 84 -8.00 -22.76 -4.08
C PRO A 84 -8.44 -24.16 -4.55
N LEU A 85 -9.72 -24.50 -4.43
CA LEU A 85 -10.23 -25.80 -4.86
C LEU A 85 -10.24 -25.93 -6.38
N PHE A 86 -10.61 -24.86 -7.11
CA PHE A 86 -10.46 -24.79 -8.55
C PHE A 86 -9.02 -25.04 -9.00
N LEU A 87 -8.04 -24.34 -8.41
CA LEU A 87 -6.61 -24.51 -8.73
C LEU A 87 -6.13 -25.93 -8.42
N LYS A 88 -6.54 -26.50 -7.27
CA LYS A 88 -6.23 -27.88 -6.90
C LYS A 88 -6.77 -28.89 -7.95
N HIS A 89 -7.94 -28.62 -8.52
CA HIS A 89 -8.56 -29.51 -9.51
C HIS A 89 -7.87 -29.45 -10.86
N ILE A 90 -7.47 -28.26 -11.32
CA ILE A 90 -6.86 -28.07 -12.64
C ILE A 90 -5.37 -28.38 -12.66
N MET A 91 -4.64 -28.05 -11.60
CA MET A 91 -3.19 -28.22 -11.58
C MET A 91 -2.79 -29.66 -11.28
N PRO A 92 -1.78 -30.22 -12.00
CA PRO A 92 -1.16 -31.49 -11.63
C PRO A 92 -0.60 -31.46 -10.21
N ALA A 93 -0.62 -32.59 -9.53
CA ALA A 93 -0.24 -32.72 -8.09
C ALA A 93 1.12 -32.11 -7.78
N GLY A 94 2.14 -32.27 -8.62
CA GLY A 94 3.46 -31.67 -8.43
C GLY A 94 3.44 -30.15 -8.49
N LEU A 95 2.68 -29.55 -9.41
CA LEU A 95 2.52 -28.11 -9.51
C LEU A 95 1.72 -27.53 -8.33
N VAL A 96 0.71 -28.24 -7.82
CA VAL A 96 0.00 -27.85 -6.61
C VAL A 96 0.96 -27.73 -5.42
N GLY A 97 1.87 -28.70 -5.26
CA GLY A 97 2.88 -28.68 -4.20
C GLY A 97 3.84 -27.48 -4.32
N ILE A 98 4.35 -27.22 -5.52
CA ILE A 98 5.21 -26.05 -5.77
C ILE A 98 4.45 -24.74 -5.50
N PHE A 99 3.21 -24.65 -5.98
CA PHE A 99 2.37 -23.47 -5.75
C PHE A 99 2.10 -23.24 -4.26
N ALA A 100 1.76 -24.29 -3.53
CA ALA A 100 1.56 -24.20 -2.08
C ALA A 100 2.84 -23.76 -1.36
N ALA A 101 4.01 -24.34 -1.69
CA ALA A 101 5.28 -23.94 -1.13
C ALA A 101 5.60 -22.47 -1.42
N MET A 102 5.32 -22.00 -2.65
CA MET A 102 5.50 -20.58 -3.04
C MET A 102 4.58 -19.66 -2.24
N MET A 103 3.31 -20.04 -2.03
CA MET A 103 2.36 -19.26 -1.21
C MET A 103 2.80 -19.17 0.25
N PHE A 104 3.28 -20.29 0.84
CA PHE A 104 3.86 -20.26 2.19
C PHE A 104 5.10 -19.38 2.28
N ALA A 105 6.00 -19.47 1.31
CA ALA A 105 7.20 -18.63 1.27
C ALA A 105 6.85 -17.14 1.16
N ALA A 106 5.86 -16.80 0.33
CA ALA A 106 5.37 -15.42 0.19
C ALA A 106 4.73 -14.91 1.50
N MET A 107 3.93 -15.74 2.17
CA MET A 107 3.34 -15.41 3.47
C MET A 107 4.41 -15.14 4.52
N LEU A 108 5.35 -16.07 4.70
CA LEU A 108 6.44 -15.92 5.67
C LEU A 108 7.29 -14.67 5.40
N SER A 109 7.65 -14.42 4.13
CA SER A 109 8.42 -13.23 3.74
C SER A 109 7.68 -11.93 4.03
N THR A 110 6.37 -11.91 3.84
CA THR A 110 5.54 -10.73 4.11
C THR A 110 5.43 -10.47 5.60
N ASP A 111 5.10 -11.51 6.39
CA ASP A 111 4.91 -11.39 7.83
C ASP A 111 6.20 -10.97 8.53
N ASP A 112 7.35 -11.56 8.17
CA ASP A 112 8.66 -11.20 8.69
C ASP A 112 8.99 -9.73 8.42
N THR A 113 8.78 -9.28 7.19
CA THR A 113 9.03 -7.89 6.79
C THR A 113 8.15 -6.92 7.56
N TYR A 114 6.87 -7.21 7.72
CA TYR A 114 5.95 -6.35 8.46
C TYR A 114 6.31 -6.29 9.95
N MET A 115 6.51 -7.42 10.59
CA MET A 115 6.86 -7.48 12.02
C MET A 115 8.18 -6.72 12.29
N HIS A 116 9.18 -6.89 11.44
CA HIS A 116 10.46 -6.18 11.56
C HIS A 116 10.30 -4.68 11.34
N SER A 117 9.57 -4.26 10.31
CA SER A 117 9.36 -2.84 10.00
C SER A 117 8.59 -2.13 11.11
N TRP A 118 7.53 -2.73 11.61
CA TRP A 118 6.75 -2.20 12.74
C TRP A 118 7.61 -2.06 14.00
N GLY A 119 8.41 -3.10 14.31
CA GLY A 119 9.33 -3.06 15.44
C GLY A 119 10.33 -1.92 15.32
N THR A 120 10.91 -1.72 14.15
CA THR A 120 11.89 -0.64 13.89
C THR A 120 11.23 0.74 14.01
N ILE A 121 10.08 0.96 13.38
CA ILE A 121 9.33 2.22 13.46
C ILE A 121 8.94 2.53 14.91
N PHE A 122 8.46 1.52 15.65
CA PHE A 122 8.08 1.71 17.05
C PHE A 122 9.26 2.16 17.92
N ILE A 123 10.44 1.59 17.70
CA ILE A 123 11.63 1.99 18.47
C ILE A 123 12.08 3.38 18.05
N GLN A 124 12.21 3.65 16.75
CA GLN A 124 12.79 4.91 16.27
C GLN A 124 11.85 6.10 16.43
N ASP A 125 10.55 5.92 16.19
CA ASP A 125 9.61 7.03 16.15
C ASP A 125 8.82 7.20 17.47
N VAL A 126 8.71 6.13 18.27
CA VAL A 126 7.96 6.19 19.54
C VAL A 126 8.88 6.14 20.75
N ILE A 127 9.86 5.24 20.81
CA ILE A 127 10.68 5.08 22.02
C ILE A 127 11.86 6.07 22.04
N LEU A 128 12.64 6.16 20.96
CA LEU A 128 13.84 7.01 20.90
C LEU A 128 13.57 8.51 21.17
N PRO A 129 12.47 9.14 20.72
CA PRO A 129 12.21 10.54 21.02
C PRO A 129 12.07 10.87 22.51
N PHE A 130 11.75 9.88 23.36
CA PHE A 130 11.67 10.06 24.82
C PHE A 130 12.98 9.80 25.55
N GLN A 131 14.02 9.37 24.83
CA GLN A 131 15.34 9.10 25.39
C GLN A 131 16.25 10.32 25.24
N GLN A 132 17.05 10.56 26.27
CA GLN A 132 18.06 11.63 26.26
C GLN A 132 19.46 11.13 25.92
N LYS A 133 19.67 9.81 25.93
CA LYS A 133 20.96 9.17 25.66
C LYS A 133 20.78 7.99 24.71
N PRO A 134 21.76 7.74 23.81
CA PRO A 134 21.74 6.60 22.92
C PRO A 134 21.60 5.26 23.65
N PHE A 135 20.88 4.31 23.07
CA PHE A 135 20.80 2.97 23.62
C PHE A 135 22.12 2.21 23.40
N SER A 136 22.44 1.35 24.36
CA SER A 136 23.48 0.36 24.09
C SER A 136 23.01 -0.60 22.98
N PRO A 137 23.92 -1.11 22.12
CA PRO A 137 23.56 -2.04 21.05
C PRO A 137 22.76 -3.25 21.54
N LYS A 138 23.09 -3.77 22.72
CA LYS A 138 22.36 -4.89 23.33
C LYS A 138 20.93 -4.52 23.72
N THR A 139 20.73 -3.32 24.24
CA THR A 139 19.38 -2.82 24.61
C THR A 139 18.54 -2.59 23.36
N HIS A 140 19.13 -2.00 22.31
CA HIS A 140 18.45 -1.77 21.05
C HIS A 140 17.95 -3.08 20.43
N ILE A 141 18.82 -4.10 20.34
CA ILE A 141 18.44 -5.43 19.82
C ILE A 141 17.35 -6.08 20.67
N ARG A 142 17.40 -5.99 22.00
CA ARG A 142 16.35 -6.55 22.88
C ARG A 142 15.01 -5.84 22.68
N LEU A 143 15.01 -4.52 22.53
CA LEU A 143 13.81 -3.76 22.23
C LEU A 143 13.23 -4.16 20.87
N GLN A 144 14.09 -4.34 19.85
CA GLN A 144 13.69 -4.81 18.53
C GLN A 144 13.03 -6.19 18.61
N GLN A 145 13.66 -7.13 19.30
CA GLN A 145 13.11 -8.47 19.51
C GLN A 145 11.78 -8.43 20.27
N GLY A 146 11.69 -7.61 21.32
CA GLY A 146 10.46 -7.43 22.09
C GLY A 146 9.33 -6.84 21.26
N SER A 147 9.61 -5.87 20.41
CA SER A 147 8.63 -5.29 19.47
C SER A 147 8.13 -6.31 18.46
N ILE A 148 9.01 -7.10 17.88
CA ILE A 148 8.63 -8.16 16.92
C ILE A 148 7.70 -9.17 17.59
N VAL A 149 8.05 -9.65 18.80
CA VAL A 149 7.21 -10.58 19.55
C VAL A 149 5.86 -9.94 19.89
N PHE A 150 5.84 -8.68 20.32
CA PHE A 150 4.60 -7.96 20.61
C PHE A 150 3.68 -7.88 19.38
N VAL A 151 4.21 -7.49 18.23
CA VAL A 151 3.43 -7.43 16.98
C VAL A 151 2.92 -8.81 16.58
N GLY A 152 3.74 -9.86 16.70
CA GLY A 152 3.33 -11.23 16.42
C GLY A 152 2.20 -11.71 17.33
N VAL A 153 2.32 -11.47 18.64
CA VAL A 153 1.24 -11.82 19.61
C VAL A 153 -0.02 -11.01 19.31
N PHE A 154 0.11 -9.71 19.02
CA PHE A 154 -1.02 -8.88 18.64
C PHE A 154 -1.73 -9.42 17.39
N ALA A 155 -0.98 -9.80 16.35
CA ALA A 155 -1.54 -10.36 15.10
C ALA A 155 -2.30 -11.65 15.36
N VAL A 156 -1.76 -12.57 16.18
CA VAL A 156 -2.45 -13.82 16.56
C VAL A 156 -3.72 -13.53 17.35
N CYS A 157 -3.66 -12.67 18.37
CA CYS A 157 -4.84 -12.29 19.15
C CYS A 157 -5.90 -11.62 18.27
N PHE A 158 -5.50 -10.69 17.43
CA PHE A 158 -6.41 -10.02 16.50
C PHE A 158 -7.08 -11.01 15.56
N SER A 159 -6.31 -11.92 14.96
CA SER A 159 -6.81 -12.95 14.04
C SER A 159 -7.81 -13.91 14.73
N TYR A 160 -7.58 -14.20 16.00
CA TYR A 160 -8.43 -15.11 16.77
C TYR A 160 -9.76 -14.46 17.19
N PHE A 161 -9.72 -13.21 17.64
CA PHE A 161 -10.90 -12.52 18.17
C PHE A 161 -11.69 -11.74 17.12
N PHE A 162 -11.12 -11.49 15.97
CA PHE A 162 -11.71 -10.67 14.93
C PHE A 162 -12.13 -11.50 13.71
N SER A 163 -13.43 -11.74 13.54
CA SER A 163 -13.95 -12.46 12.37
C SER A 163 -14.02 -11.56 11.16
N GLN A 164 -13.56 -12.06 10.01
CA GLN A 164 -13.66 -11.37 8.73
C GLN A 164 -15.08 -11.53 8.18
N THR A 165 -15.79 -10.41 8.04
CA THR A 165 -17.18 -10.37 7.55
C THR A 165 -17.29 -10.00 6.07
N GLU A 166 -16.22 -9.47 5.49
CA GLU A 166 -16.19 -8.98 4.12
C GLU A 166 -15.19 -9.76 3.25
N ALA A 167 -15.31 -9.62 1.92
CA ALA A 167 -14.28 -10.10 1.00
C ALA A 167 -12.92 -9.49 1.37
N ILE A 168 -11.83 -10.26 1.24
CA ILE A 168 -10.50 -9.89 1.75
C ILE A 168 -10.03 -8.51 1.27
N LEU A 169 -10.29 -8.15 0.00
CA LEU A 169 -9.91 -6.84 -0.53
C LEU A 169 -10.68 -5.69 0.13
N LEU A 170 -11.97 -5.87 0.41
CA LEU A 170 -12.79 -4.87 1.09
C LEU A 170 -12.40 -4.75 2.57
N PHE A 171 -12.07 -5.87 3.21
CA PHE A 171 -11.55 -5.87 4.57
C PHE A 171 -10.20 -5.15 4.66
N MET A 172 -9.28 -5.38 3.70
CA MET A 172 -8.02 -4.64 3.63
C MET A 172 -8.21 -3.14 3.42
N GLN A 173 -9.23 -2.74 2.66
CA GLN A 173 -9.53 -1.32 2.45
C GLN A 173 -10.01 -0.64 3.73
N ILE A 174 -10.94 -1.24 4.46
CA ILE A 174 -11.44 -0.64 5.69
C ILE A 174 -10.38 -0.62 6.80
N THR A 175 -9.57 -1.66 6.93
CA THR A 175 -8.45 -1.68 7.88
C THR A 175 -7.35 -0.70 7.47
N GLY A 176 -7.06 -0.59 6.17
CA GLY A 176 -6.18 0.44 5.62
C GLY A 176 -6.67 1.86 5.87
N ALA A 177 -7.98 2.06 5.89
CA ALA A 177 -8.58 3.36 6.17
C ALA A 177 -8.34 3.84 7.62
N ILE A 178 -8.11 2.94 8.56
CA ILE A 178 -7.72 3.31 9.94
C ILE A 178 -6.45 4.15 9.92
N TYR A 179 -5.52 3.79 9.05
CA TYR A 179 -4.26 4.49 8.89
C TYR A 179 -4.35 5.64 7.88
N MET A 180 -4.90 5.39 6.69
CA MET A 180 -4.94 6.34 5.59
C MET A 180 -6.02 7.42 5.73
N GLY A 181 -7.08 7.14 6.49
CA GLY A 181 -8.23 8.03 6.63
C GLY A 181 -7.87 9.44 7.12
N GLY A 182 -6.94 9.54 8.06
CA GLY A 182 -6.40 10.84 8.49
C GLY A 182 -5.03 11.15 7.87
N GLY A 183 -4.17 10.13 7.72
CA GLY A 183 -2.79 10.29 7.27
C GLY A 183 -2.67 10.88 5.88
N GLY A 184 -3.56 10.53 4.96
CA GLY A 184 -3.58 11.09 3.60
C GLY A 184 -3.79 12.61 3.59
N ALA A 185 -4.76 13.09 4.38
CA ALA A 185 -5.04 14.53 4.51
C ALA A 185 -3.86 15.29 5.13
N VAL A 186 -3.22 14.70 6.15
CA VAL A 186 -2.04 15.30 6.83
C VAL A 186 -0.83 15.36 5.90
N LEU A 187 -0.56 14.29 5.15
CA LEU A 187 0.57 14.25 4.21
C LEU A 187 0.38 15.26 3.07
N ILE A 188 -0.76 15.21 2.40
CA ILE A 188 -1.03 16.12 1.28
C ILE A 188 -1.13 17.57 1.78
N GLY A 189 -1.89 17.79 2.83
CA GLY A 189 -2.05 19.12 3.41
C GLY A 189 -0.74 19.70 3.94
N GLY A 190 0.08 18.91 4.63
CA GLY A 190 1.37 19.34 5.16
C GLY A 190 2.44 19.63 4.10
N LEU A 191 2.41 18.92 2.96
CA LEU A 191 3.40 19.11 1.89
C LEU A 191 3.03 20.19 0.88
N TYR A 192 1.73 20.42 0.66
CA TYR A 192 1.25 21.29 -0.42
C TYR A 192 0.47 22.50 0.06
N SER A 193 0.15 22.60 1.36
CA SER A 193 -0.59 23.75 1.88
C SER A 193 0.18 24.50 2.97
N ARG A 194 -0.06 25.82 3.03
CA ARG A 194 0.51 26.69 4.07
C ARG A 194 -0.41 26.90 5.25
N PHE A 195 -1.66 26.46 5.15
CA PHE A 195 -2.67 26.73 6.17
C PHE A 195 -2.76 25.67 7.27
N GLY A 196 -2.19 24.50 7.05
CA GLY A 196 -2.26 23.37 7.98
C GLY A 196 -1.66 23.68 9.35
N THR A 197 -2.28 23.17 10.40
CA THR A 197 -1.81 23.29 11.78
C THR A 197 -1.64 21.92 12.44
N THR A 198 -0.83 21.87 13.50
CA THR A 198 -0.64 20.64 14.28
C THR A 198 -1.96 20.13 14.87
N ALA A 199 -2.83 21.03 15.32
CA ALA A 199 -4.15 20.67 15.83
C ALA A 199 -5.03 20.03 14.75
N GLY A 200 -5.03 20.60 13.54
CA GLY A 200 -5.72 20.03 12.38
C GLY A 200 -5.18 18.67 12.00
N ALA A 201 -3.87 18.47 12.03
CA ALA A 201 -3.24 17.18 11.76
C ALA A 201 -3.68 16.10 12.76
N TRP A 202 -3.65 16.40 14.05
CA TRP A 202 -4.14 15.48 15.09
C TRP A 202 -5.64 15.19 14.96
N ALA A 203 -6.45 16.21 14.69
CA ALA A 203 -7.88 16.02 14.49
C ALA A 203 -8.19 15.11 13.29
N ALA A 204 -7.45 15.28 12.18
CA ALA A 204 -7.60 14.43 11.00
C ALA A 204 -7.20 12.98 11.29
N MET A 205 -6.05 12.76 11.93
CA MET A 205 -5.57 11.42 12.24
C MET A 205 -6.50 10.68 13.19
N ILE A 206 -6.84 11.31 14.32
CA ILE A 206 -7.72 10.69 15.32
C ILE A 206 -9.13 10.51 14.75
N GLY A 207 -9.67 11.54 14.12
CA GLY A 207 -11.04 11.51 13.59
C GLY A 207 -11.20 10.54 12.43
N GLY A 208 -10.30 10.55 11.45
CA GLY A 208 -10.30 9.62 10.32
C GLY A 208 -10.17 8.16 10.78
N SER A 209 -9.24 7.88 11.69
CA SER A 209 -9.09 6.54 12.29
C SER A 209 -10.32 6.12 13.08
N SER A 210 -10.90 7.03 13.88
CA SER A 210 -12.11 6.74 14.69
C SER A 210 -13.31 6.43 13.80
N VAL A 211 -13.48 7.18 12.72
CA VAL A 211 -14.56 6.91 11.74
C VAL A 211 -14.36 5.53 11.10
N SER A 212 -13.14 5.19 10.69
CA SER A 212 -12.87 3.88 10.10
C SER A 212 -13.12 2.74 11.08
N ILE A 213 -12.63 2.85 12.33
CA ILE A 213 -12.86 1.86 13.38
C ILE A 213 -14.36 1.75 13.68
N GLY A 214 -15.07 2.88 13.77
CA GLY A 214 -16.51 2.89 13.99
C GLY A 214 -17.28 2.16 12.87
N LEU A 215 -16.91 2.39 11.60
CA LEU A 215 -17.51 1.71 10.46
C LEU A 215 -17.15 0.22 10.42
N LEU A 216 -15.95 -0.15 10.81
CA LEU A 216 -15.55 -1.54 10.93
C LEU A 216 -16.35 -2.29 12.00
N LEU A 217 -16.54 -1.67 13.17
CA LEU A 217 -17.39 -2.21 14.23
C LEU A 217 -18.86 -2.25 13.83
N LEU A 218 -19.33 -1.24 13.07
CA LEU A 218 -20.67 -1.23 12.49
C LEU A 218 -20.91 -2.43 11.58
N GLN A 219 -19.96 -2.74 10.68
CA GLN A 219 -20.06 -3.90 9.82
C GLN A 219 -20.10 -5.21 10.64
N GLN A 220 -19.23 -5.34 11.64
CA GLN A 220 -19.18 -6.51 12.52
C GLN A 220 -20.47 -6.76 13.30
N LYS A 221 -21.16 -5.70 13.70
CA LYS A 221 -22.37 -5.74 14.51
C LYS A 221 -23.64 -5.48 13.69
N TRP A 222 -23.56 -5.42 12.36
CA TRP A 222 -24.67 -5.03 11.52
C TRP A 222 -25.87 -5.95 11.67
N GLN A 223 -25.69 -7.24 11.50
CA GLN A 223 -26.79 -8.23 11.54
C GLN A 223 -27.46 -8.30 12.91
N ALA A 224 -26.69 -8.19 13.95
CA ALA A 224 -27.18 -8.10 15.33
C ALA A 224 -26.16 -7.35 16.21
N PRO A 225 -26.53 -6.25 16.89
CA PRO A 225 -27.91 -5.73 17.08
C PRO A 225 -28.31 -4.56 16.17
N VAL A 226 -27.42 -4.05 15.27
CA VAL A 226 -27.56 -2.73 14.68
C VAL A 226 -28.73 -2.64 13.69
N ALA A 227 -28.81 -3.53 12.70
CA ALA A 227 -29.85 -3.47 11.66
C ALA A 227 -31.27 -3.67 12.24
N PRO A 228 -31.52 -4.64 13.15
CA PRO A 228 -32.81 -4.75 13.82
C PRO A 228 -33.18 -3.49 14.60
N PHE A 229 -32.27 -2.95 15.40
CA PHE A 229 -32.50 -1.74 16.20
C PHE A 229 -32.88 -0.53 15.30
N LEU A 230 -32.14 -0.32 14.22
CA LEU A 230 -32.41 0.77 13.29
C LEU A 230 -33.73 0.58 12.54
N ALA A 231 -34.08 -0.67 12.17
CA ALA A 231 -35.33 -0.98 11.48
C ALA A 231 -36.54 -0.73 12.38
N GLU A 232 -36.44 -1.08 13.66
CA GLU A 232 -37.49 -0.83 14.67
C GLU A 232 -37.63 0.67 14.98
N THR A 233 -36.49 1.38 15.13
CA THR A 233 -36.48 2.79 15.57
C THR A 233 -36.92 3.74 14.45
N PHE A 234 -36.42 3.55 13.23
CA PHE A 234 -36.64 4.48 12.13
C PHE A 234 -37.67 4.00 11.10
N GLY A 235 -38.03 2.71 11.09
CA GLY A 235 -39.06 2.15 10.20
C GLY A 235 -38.72 2.24 8.70
N TRP A 236 -37.50 2.47 8.33
CA TRP A 236 -37.10 2.67 6.93
C TRP A 236 -37.22 1.40 6.10
N ALA A 237 -38.11 1.45 5.08
CA ALA A 237 -38.33 0.30 4.20
C ALA A 237 -37.03 -0.17 3.50
N TRP A 238 -36.17 0.77 3.15
CA TRP A 238 -34.83 0.48 2.57
C TRP A 238 -33.98 -0.41 3.47
N LEU A 239 -34.03 -0.22 4.79
CA LEU A 239 -33.24 -0.97 5.74
C LEU A 239 -33.64 -2.45 5.79
N ARG A 240 -34.93 -2.76 5.55
CA ARG A 240 -35.42 -4.14 5.51
C ARG A 240 -34.73 -4.98 4.41
N ASN A 241 -34.33 -4.34 3.31
CA ASN A 241 -33.65 -5.00 2.21
C ASN A 241 -32.15 -5.19 2.48
N HIS A 242 -31.61 -4.59 3.54
CA HIS A 242 -30.20 -4.63 3.88
C HIS A 242 -29.92 -5.25 5.26
N MET A 243 -30.86 -6.02 5.79
CA MET A 243 -30.70 -6.66 7.11
C MET A 243 -29.53 -7.64 7.17
N GLU A 244 -29.29 -8.38 6.09
CA GLU A 244 -28.24 -9.39 6.01
C GLU A 244 -26.85 -8.81 5.70
N ARG A 245 -26.80 -7.70 4.98
CA ARG A 245 -25.54 -7.09 4.54
C ARG A 245 -25.50 -5.60 4.87
N CYS A 246 -24.41 -5.18 5.53
CA CYS A 246 -24.15 -3.77 5.77
C CYS A 246 -24.05 -3.01 4.43
N PRO A 247 -24.79 -1.90 4.24
CA PRO A 247 -24.70 -1.10 3.02
C PRO A 247 -23.36 -0.37 2.89
N VAL A 248 -22.64 -0.19 4.01
CA VAL A 248 -21.31 0.41 4.02
C VAL A 248 -20.27 -0.69 3.82
N ASN A 249 -19.84 -0.89 2.59
CA ASN A 249 -18.73 -1.81 2.30
C ASN A 249 -17.35 -1.15 2.56
N GLY A 250 -16.27 -1.93 2.44
CA GLY A 250 -14.92 -1.46 2.70
C GLY A 250 -14.50 -0.23 1.87
N GLN A 251 -14.96 -0.10 0.63
CA GLN A 251 -14.68 1.06 -0.23
C GLN A 251 -15.37 2.32 0.27
N VAL A 252 -16.68 2.21 0.57
CA VAL A 252 -17.45 3.32 1.12
C VAL A 252 -16.86 3.76 2.47
N ALA A 253 -16.49 2.80 3.32
CA ALA A 253 -15.85 3.09 4.59
C ALA A 253 -14.52 3.84 4.40
N PHE A 254 -13.69 3.41 3.46
CA PHE A 254 -12.43 4.05 3.13
C PHE A 254 -12.63 5.51 2.68
N VAL A 255 -13.51 5.73 1.70
CA VAL A 255 -13.79 7.08 1.19
C VAL A 255 -14.37 7.97 2.29
N THR A 256 -15.30 7.43 3.11
CA THR A 256 -15.90 8.18 4.21
C THR A 256 -14.87 8.59 5.27
N ALA A 257 -13.96 7.68 5.65
CA ALA A 257 -12.89 7.97 6.58
C ALA A 257 -11.91 9.04 6.03
N CYS A 258 -11.53 8.92 4.75
CA CYS A 258 -10.68 9.92 4.10
C CYS A 258 -11.37 11.30 4.00
N ALA A 259 -12.64 11.34 3.65
CA ALA A 259 -13.43 12.57 3.59
C ALA A 259 -13.55 13.21 4.98
N ALA A 260 -13.85 12.42 6.01
CA ALA A 260 -13.91 12.90 7.39
C ALA A 260 -12.56 13.44 7.87
N GLY A 261 -11.47 12.72 7.60
CA GLY A 261 -10.12 13.17 7.91
C GLY A 261 -9.77 14.50 7.23
N LEU A 262 -10.09 14.62 5.94
CA LEU A 262 -9.87 15.88 5.19
C LEU A 262 -10.71 17.05 5.75
N LEU A 263 -11.99 16.81 6.00
CA LEU A 263 -12.87 17.84 6.59
C LEU A 263 -12.37 18.28 7.96
N LEU A 264 -11.95 17.35 8.82
CA LEU A 264 -11.40 17.67 10.13
C LEU A 264 -10.05 18.41 10.01
N TYR A 265 -9.18 18.00 9.11
CA TYR A 265 -7.93 18.71 8.85
C TYR A 265 -8.16 20.17 8.48
N VAL A 266 -9.05 20.42 7.53
CA VAL A 266 -9.34 21.77 7.04
C VAL A 266 -10.03 22.59 8.12
N SER A 267 -11.14 22.08 8.68
CA SER A 267 -11.96 22.85 9.63
C SER A 267 -11.21 23.15 10.92
N VAL A 268 -10.51 22.18 11.50
CA VAL A 268 -9.75 22.40 12.75
C VAL A 268 -8.53 23.27 12.50
N SER A 269 -7.83 23.12 11.38
CA SER A 269 -6.73 24.04 11.02
C SER A 269 -7.22 25.48 10.87
N TYR A 270 -8.39 25.65 10.24
CA TYR A 270 -8.98 26.98 10.09
C TYR A 270 -9.38 27.58 11.43
N LEU A 271 -10.04 26.81 12.30
CA LEU A 271 -10.42 27.23 13.65
C LEU A 271 -9.20 27.55 14.52
N ASP A 272 -8.17 26.71 14.52
CA ASP A 272 -6.94 26.92 15.29
C ASP A 272 -6.24 28.22 14.86
N ARG A 273 -6.21 28.49 13.56
CA ARG A 273 -5.65 29.74 13.04
C ARG A 273 -6.48 30.95 13.41
N TRP A 274 -7.79 30.83 13.35
CA TRP A 274 -8.69 31.95 13.69
C TRP A 274 -8.61 32.30 15.18
N ILE A 275 -8.62 31.28 16.07
CA ILE A 275 -8.57 31.46 17.52
C ILE A 275 -7.17 31.92 17.97
N ASN A 276 -6.13 31.20 17.53
CA ASN A 276 -4.75 31.39 18.01
C ASN A 276 -3.93 32.35 17.12
N LYS A 277 -4.54 32.97 16.10
CA LYS A 277 -3.89 33.91 15.15
C LYS A 277 -2.57 33.40 14.60
N ARG A 278 -2.49 32.07 14.30
CA ARG A 278 -1.26 31.46 13.82
C ARG A 278 -0.90 31.96 12.41
N PRO A 279 0.37 32.31 12.16
CA PRO A 279 0.84 32.68 10.83
C PRO A 279 0.78 31.50 9.88
N ASP A 280 0.93 31.80 8.58
CA ASP A 280 1.09 30.76 7.56
C ASP A 280 2.35 29.93 7.81
N PHE A 281 2.23 28.63 7.57
CA PHE A 281 3.37 27.74 7.68
C PHE A 281 4.41 28.06 6.59
N ASN A 282 5.68 28.17 7.00
CA ASN A 282 6.76 28.46 6.07
C ASN A 282 7.16 27.19 5.30
N LEU A 283 6.44 26.93 4.21
CA LEU A 283 6.66 25.78 3.33
C LEU A 283 8.03 25.83 2.64
N GLU A 284 8.52 27.04 2.32
CA GLU A 284 9.83 27.21 1.67
C GLU A 284 10.98 26.79 2.60
N HIS A 285 10.85 27.09 3.89
CA HIS A 285 11.81 26.64 4.90
C HIS A 285 11.81 25.11 5.03
N MET A 286 10.62 24.49 5.10
CA MET A 286 10.49 23.04 5.19
C MET A 286 11.05 22.33 3.95
N LEU A 287 10.83 22.90 2.77
CA LEU A 287 11.26 22.32 1.49
C LEU A 287 12.68 22.75 1.06
N HIS A 288 13.40 23.49 1.91
CA HIS A 288 14.73 24.02 1.63
C HIS A 288 14.80 24.76 0.28
N ARG A 289 13.82 25.65 0.03
CA ARG A 289 13.70 26.40 -1.24
C ARG A 289 13.99 27.88 -1.04
N GLY A 290 14.41 28.53 -2.13
CA GLY A 290 14.66 29.99 -2.14
C GLY A 290 15.82 30.37 -1.23
N ILE A 291 15.57 31.24 -0.23
CA ILE A 291 16.60 31.71 0.73
C ILE A 291 17.07 30.61 1.70
N TYR A 292 16.32 29.52 1.80
CA TYR A 292 16.64 28.35 2.64
C TYR A 292 17.31 27.22 1.86
N ASP A 293 17.70 27.46 0.60
CA ASP A 293 18.40 26.49 -0.22
C ASP A 293 19.82 26.26 0.31
N THR A 294 20.07 25.07 0.84
CA THR A 294 21.38 24.65 1.38
C THR A 294 22.32 24.12 0.31
N THR A 295 21.81 23.88 -0.90
CA THR A 295 22.60 23.29 -2.01
C THR A 295 23.38 24.31 -2.83
N GLY A 296 23.14 25.63 -2.59
CA GLY A 296 23.83 26.72 -3.30
C GLY A 296 23.43 26.88 -4.77
N GLU A 297 22.58 26.00 -5.28
CA GLU A 297 21.94 26.18 -6.58
C GLU A 297 20.79 27.17 -6.44
N HIS A 298 21.09 28.45 -6.44
CA HIS A 298 20.06 29.51 -6.54
C HIS A 298 19.21 29.22 -7.78
N SER A 299 18.10 28.54 -7.58
CA SER A 299 17.14 28.31 -8.66
C SER A 299 16.42 29.65 -8.91
N GLY A 300 17.09 30.56 -9.65
CA GLY A 300 16.38 31.58 -10.37
C GLY A 300 15.23 30.92 -11.11
N ARG A 301 14.13 31.63 -11.30
CA ARG A 301 12.90 31.25 -12.01
C ARG A 301 13.25 30.56 -13.34
N ARG A 302 13.69 29.30 -13.24
CA ARG A 302 14.08 28.49 -14.40
C ARG A 302 12.77 28.03 -15.03
N ASN A 303 12.60 28.25 -16.30
CA ASN A 303 11.56 27.64 -17.11
C ASN A 303 11.55 26.14 -16.79
N ILE A 304 10.54 25.71 -16.03
CA ILE A 304 10.39 24.31 -15.66
C ILE A 304 9.89 23.63 -16.93
N GLY A 305 10.81 23.07 -17.70
CA GLY A 305 10.43 22.24 -18.83
C GLY A 305 9.52 21.07 -18.36
N ILE A 306 8.63 20.63 -19.23
CA ILE A 306 7.68 19.52 -18.96
C ILE A 306 8.39 18.31 -18.35
N LEU A 307 9.61 18.01 -18.77
CA LEU A 307 10.41 16.90 -18.25
C LEU A 307 10.74 17.06 -16.76
N LYS A 308 11.04 18.30 -16.31
CA LYS A 308 11.27 18.56 -14.87
C LYS A 308 9.98 18.50 -14.06
N LEU A 309 8.85 18.89 -14.67
CA LEU A 309 7.54 18.78 -14.04
C LEU A 309 7.18 17.29 -13.81
N LEU A 310 7.60 16.42 -14.72
CA LEU A 310 7.47 14.97 -14.61
C LEU A 310 8.50 14.31 -13.66
N GLY A 311 9.36 15.10 -13.00
CA GLY A 311 10.39 14.60 -12.10
C GLY A 311 11.66 14.08 -12.78
N LEU A 312 11.79 14.23 -14.12
CA LEU A 312 12.97 13.82 -14.85
C LEU A 312 14.08 14.88 -14.75
N THR A 313 15.04 14.62 -13.87
CA THR A 313 16.24 15.44 -13.69
C THR A 313 17.35 15.05 -14.67
N GLY A 314 18.46 15.81 -14.67
CA GLY A 314 19.64 15.49 -15.50
C GLY A 314 20.34 14.18 -15.12
N GLU A 315 20.02 13.62 -13.97
CA GLU A 315 20.61 12.40 -13.42
C GLU A 315 20.07 11.11 -14.08
N PHE A 316 18.89 11.20 -14.73
CA PHE A 316 18.30 10.06 -15.45
C PHE A 316 19.09 9.73 -16.70
N THR A 317 19.61 8.50 -16.77
CA THR A 317 20.24 7.98 -17.99
C THR A 317 19.21 7.79 -19.10
N PHE A 318 19.67 7.63 -20.34
CA PHE A 318 18.77 7.35 -21.47
C PHE A 318 17.89 6.12 -21.22
N ARG A 319 18.46 5.07 -20.63
CA ARG A 319 17.72 3.83 -20.30
C ARG A 319 16.62 4.08 -19.28
N ASP A 320 16.90 4.87 -18.26
CA ASP A 320 15.91 5.23 -17.23
C ASP A 320 14.75 6.04 -17.80
N LYS A 321 15.06 6.98 -18.71
CA LYS A 321 14.04 7.75 -19.44
C LYS A 321 13.15 6.85 -20.30
N VAL A 322 13.73 5.87 -21.00
CA VAL A 322 12.95 4.91 -21.79
C VAL A 322 12.00 4.12 -20.89
N ILE A 323 12.47 3.57 -19.76
CA ILE A 323 11.62 2.84 -18.82
C ILE A 323 10.51 3.76 -18.27
N PHE A 324 10.85 4.98 -17.89
CA PHE A 324 9.88 5.96 -17.41
C PHE A 324 8.77 6.24 -18.45
N PHE A 325 9.16 6.56 -19.69
CA PHE A 325 8.18 6.86 -20.73
C PHE A 325 7.36 5.63 -21.16
N MET A 326 7.92 4.43 -21.12
CA MET A 326 7.16 3.20 -21.32
C MET A 326 6.11 3.01 -20.23
N THR A 327 6.49 3.20 -18.95
CA THR A 327 5.56 3.10 -17.82
C THR A 327 4.46 4.17 -17.88
N LEU A 328 4.85 5.41 -18.14
CA LEU A 328 3.89 6.52 -18.29
C LEU A 328 2.96 6.28 -19.48
N GLY A 329 3.52 5.89 -20.63
CA GLY A 329 2.73 5.60 -21.84
C GLY A 329 1.73 4.47 -21.62
N TRP A 330 2.14 3.40 -20.94
CA TRP A 330 1.26 2.31 -20.56
C TRP A 330 0.12 2.78 -19.66
N THR A 331 0.43 3.56 -18.62
CA THR A 331 -0.57 4.10 -17.69
C THR A 331 -1.55 5.03 -18.41
N MET A 332 -1.03 5.92 -19.28
CA MET A 332 -1.86 6.83 -20.08
C MET A 332 -2.73 6.06 -21.07
N LEU A 333 -2.21 5.03 -21.71
CA LEU A 333 -2.99 4.15 -22.60
C LEU A 333 -4.15 3.50 -21.84
N GLY A 334 -3.89 2.94 -20.65
CA GLY A 334 -4.92 2.37 -19.82
C GLY A 334 -5.98 3.40 -19.40
N ALA A 335 -5.56 4.60 -19.01
CA ALA A 335 -6.48 5.69 -18.66
C ALA A 335 -7.34 6.15 -19.85
N VAL A 336 -6.76 6.24 -21.05
CA VAL A 336 -7.48 6.58 -22.29
C VAL A 336 -8.48 5.50 -22.66
N ILE A 337 -8.09 4.23 -22.62
CA ILE A 337 -9.01 3.10 -22.89
C ILE A 337 -10.15 3.09 -21.89
N PHE A 338 -9.87 3.28 -20.60
CA PHE A 338 -10.89 3.34 -19.56
C PHE A 338 -11.85 4.52 -19.79
N ALA A 339 -11.32 5.73 -20.03
CA ALA A 339 -12.15 6.90 -20.25
C ALA A 339 -13.00 6.77 -21.53
N ALA A 340 -12.40 6.33 -22.63
CA ALA A 340 -13.08 6.13 -23.89
C ALA A 340 -14.18 5.06 -23.77
N GLY A 341 -13.86 3.90 -23.20
CA GLY A 341 -14.83 2.83 -22.98
C GLY A 341 -15.97 3.26 -22.04
N SER A 342 -15.66 4.01 -20.96
CA SER A 342 -16.69 4.52 -20.05
C SER A 342 -17.61 5.56 -20.71
N ILE A 343 -17.05 6.44 -21.55
CA ILE A 343 -17.83 7.42 -22.29
C ILE A 343 -18.71 6.71 -23.35
N GLU A 344 -18.13 5.77 -24.06
CA GLU A 344 -18.84 5.03 -25.09
C GLU A 344 -20.00 4.21 -24.49
N GLU A 345 -19.79 3.54 -23.35
CA GLU A 345 -20.83 2.79 -22.64
C GLU A 345 -21.97 3.67 -22.13
N LEU A 346 -21.72 4.95 -21.83
CA LEU A 346 -22.77 5.91 -21.46
C LEU A 346 -23.73 6.23 -22.60
N PHE A 347 -23.28 6.15 -23.85
CA PHE A 347 -24.08 6.53 -25.04
C PHE A 347 -24.46 5.34 -25.91
N PHE A 348 -23.65 4.28 -25.89
CA PHE A 348 -23.77 3.08 -26.72
C PHE A 348 -23.40 1.85 -25.90
N THR A 349 -24.13 0.76 -26.08
CA THR A 349 -23.75 -0.52 -25.47
C THR A 349 -22.61 -1.15 -26.28
N ILE A 350 -21.45 -1.29 -25.68
CA ILE A 350 -20.31 -1.94 -26.32
C ILE A 350 -20.55 -3.47 -26.33
N PRO A 351 -20.45 -4.13 -27.49
CA PRO A 351 -20.61 -5.58 -27.54
C PRO A 351 -19.60 -6.31 -26.67
N ASP A 352 -20.04 -7.34 -25.93
CA ASP A 352 -19.19 -8.14 -25.05
C ASP A 352 -17.95 -8.73 -25.76
N LEU A 353 -18.08 -9.01 -27.05
CA LEU A 353 -16.96 -9.50 -27.89
C LEU A 353 -15.80 -8.52 -27.99
N VAL A 354 -16.06 -7.20 -27.97
CA VAL A 354 -15.01 -6.18 -28.03
C VAL A 354 -14.23 -6.20 -26.70
N TRP A 355 -14.94 -6.26 -25.58
CA TRP A 355 -14.34 -6.39 -24.27
C TRP A 355 -13.54 -7.68 -24.12
N LEU A 356 -14.07 -8.81 -24.63
CA LEU A 356 -13.39 -10.10 -24.59
C LEU A 356 -12.06 -10.06 -25.37
N GLU A 357 -12.03 -9.51 -26.57
CA GLU A 357 -10.80 -9.39 -27.38
C GLU A 357 -9.79 -8.42 -26.72
N LEU A 358 -10.25 -7.29 -26.18
CA LEU A 358 -9.38 -6.37 -25.44
C LEU A 358 -8.73 -7.04 -24.24
N TRP A 359 -9.52 -7.76 -23.42
CA TRP A 359 -9.01 -8.48 -22.27
C TRP A 359 -8.05 -9.61 -22.66
N LYS A 360 -8.33 -10.32 -23.73
CA LYS A 360 -7.45 -11.37 -24.24
C LYS A 360 -6.06 -10.82 -24.61
N TYR A 361 -6.00 -9.73 -25.37
CA TYR A 361 -4.72 -9.11 -25.72
C TYR A 361 -4.03 -8.51 -24.50
N TYR A 362 -4.76 -7.90 -23.59
CA TYR A 362 -4.21 -7.38 -22.35
C TYR A 362 -3.55 -8.47 -21.49
N VAL A 363 -4.26 -9.56 -21.24
CA VAL A 363 -3.76 -10.70 -20.46
C VAL A 363 -2.54 -11.33 -21.11
N MET A 364 -2.57 -11.57 -22.42
CA MET A 364 -1.42 -12.14 -23.15
C MET A 364 -0.19 -11.23 -23.08
N THR A 365 -0.38 -9.92 -23.25
CA THR A 365 0.70 -8.94 -23.15
C THR A 365 1.28 -8.92 -21.74
N MET A 366 0.41 -8.90 -20.71
CA MET A 366 0.85 -8.93 -19.31
C MET A 366 1.57 -10.22 -18.95
N PHE A 367 1.13 -11.36 -19.48
CA PHE A 367 1.81 -12.63 -19.26
C PHE A 367 3.25 -12.61 -19.82
N VAL A 368 3.43 -12.13 -21.05
CA VAL A 368 4.76 -12.02 -21.67
C VAL A 368 5.65 -11.05 -20.90
N ILE A 369 5.14 -9.86 -20.55
CA ILE A 369 5.88 -8.89 -19.73
C ILE A 369 6.25 -9.50 -18.38
N GLY A 370 5.32 -10.25 -17.76
CA GLY A 370 5.54 -10.93 -16.49
C GLY A 370 6.68 -11.94 -16.53
N MET A 371 6.71 -12.76 -17.57
CA MET A 371 7.79 -13.73 -17.78
C MET A 371 9.14 -13.02 -17.92
N LEU A 372 9.22 -11.98 -18.76
CA LEU A 372 10.44 -11.21 -18.95
C LEU A 372 10.89 -10.50 -17.67
N ALA A 373 9.95 -9.87 -16.96
CA ALA A 373 10.23 -9.20 -15.69
C ALA A 373 10.70 -10.19 -14.62
N THR A 374 10.11 -11.38 -14.54
CA THR A 374 10.53 -12.41 -13.58
C THR A 374 11.98 -12.84 -13.82
N VAL A 375 12.34 -13.12 -15.06
CA VAL A 375 13.72 -13.47 -15.40
C VAL A 375 14.69 -12.33 -15.07
N TRP A 376 14.30 -11.10 -15.38
CA TRP A 376 15.10 -9.92 -15.06
C TRP A 376 15.34 -9.78 -13.54
N PHE A 377 14.29 -9.90 -12.74
CA PHE A 377 14.39 -9.79 -11.29
C PHE A 377 15.16 -10.94 -10.65
N MET A 378 15.05 -12.15 -11.15
CA MET A 378 15.83 -13.29 -10.67
C MET A 378 17.34 -13.06 -10.89
N ILE A 379 17.72 -12.61 -12.07
CA ILE A 379 19.13 -12.34 -12.40
C ILE A 379 19.64 -11.12 -11.62
N GLY A 380 18.93 -9.99 -11.69
CA GLY A 380 19.29 -8.74 -11.01
C GLY A 380 19.34 -8.88 -9.50
N GLY A 381 18.30 -9.47 -8.91
CA GLY A 381 18.24 -9.72 -7.48
C GLY A 381 19.36 -10.64 -6.98
N GLY A 382 19.75 -11.65 -7.76
CA GLY A 382 20.90 -12.48 -7.43
C GLY A 382 22.21 -11.69 -7.34
N PHE A 383 22.45 -10.77 -8.28
CA PHE A 383 23.59 -9.87 -8.24
C PHE A 383 23.54 -8.89 -7.06
N ASP A 384 22.37 -8.32 -6.78
CA ASP A 384 22.17 -7.37 -5.67
C ASP A 384 22.38 -8.03 -4.32
N VAL A 385 21.86 -9.24 -4.11
CA VAL A 385 22.09 -10.04 -2.89
C VAL A 385 23.58 -10.36 -2.72
N ALA A 386 24.26 -10.79 -3.78
CA ALA A 386 25.70 -11.06 -3.72
C ALA A 386 26.49 -9.78 -3.41
N ALA A 387 26.13 -8.63 -3.98
CA ALA A 387 26.73 -7.33 -3.70
C ALA A 387 26.49 -6.91 -2.25
N LEU A 388 25.26 -7.08 -1.73
CA LEU A 388 24.88 -6.80 -0.35
C LEU A 388 25.78 -7.58 0.63
N PHE A 389 25.88 -8.90 0.48
CA PHE A 389 26.73 -9.72 1.36
C PHE A 389 28.20 -9.30 1.31
N ARG A 390 28.74 -9.02 0.12
CA ARG A 390 30.13 -8.54 -0.02
C ARG A 390 30.36 -7.21 0.72
N THR A 391 29.38 -6.32 0.69
CA THR A 391 29.46 -5.00 1.34
C THR A 391 29.30 -5.14 2.84
N MET A 392 28.35 -5.96 3.31
CA MET A 392 28.17 -6.23 4.74
C MET A 392 29.42 -6.83 5.40
N LEU A 393 30.11 -7.74 4.71
CA LEU A 393 31.36 -8.33 5.21
C LEU A 393 32.51 -7.33 5.33
N LYS A 394 32.48 -6.21 4.58
CA LYS A 394 33.48 -5.16 4.57
C LYS A 394 33.14 -3.95 5.43
N ALA A 395 31.86 -3.79 5.78
CA ALA A 395 31.37 -2.64 6.52
C ALA A 395 31.92 -2.67 7.96
N LYS A 396 32.56 -1.58 8.38
CA LYS A 396 32.87 -1.34 9.78
C LYS A 396 31.61 -0.86 10.49
N ARG A 397 31.18 -1.62 11.46
CA ARG A 397 30.01 -1.26 12.27
C ARG A 397 30.37 -0.14 13.24
N ASN A 398 29.58 0.92 13.26
CA ASN A 398 29.63 1.93 14.30
C ASN A 398 28.57 1.59 15.37
N ASP A 399 29.00 1.05 16.49
CA ASP A 399 28.10 0.61 17.57
C ASP A 399 27.53 1.79 18.39
N ALA A 400 28.04 3.00 18.19
CA ALA A 400 27.55 4.22 18.84
C ALA A 400 26.39 4.88 18.07
N ASP A 401 26.17 4.49 16.81
CA ASP A 401 25.10 4.99 15.98
C ASP A 401 23.85 4.11 16.15
N ASP A 402 22.92 4.57 16.97
CA ASP A 402 21.61 3.94 17.21
C ASP A 402 20.46 4.61 16.43
N GLY A 403 20.79 5.53 15.52
CA GLY A 403 19.84 6.31 14.74
C GLY A 403 19.32 7.57 15.45
N MET A 404 19.80 7.87 16.66
CA MET A 404 19.44 9.10 17.37
C MET A 404 20.16 10.30 16.74
N VAL A 405 19.43 11.36 16.49
CA VAL A 405 19.95 12.63 15.96
C VAL A 405 19.96 13.67 17.07
N ILE A 406 21.15 14.13 17.47
CA ILE A 406 21.36 15.17 18.46
C ILE A 406 21.96 16.39 17.75
N ASP A 407 21.33 17.56 17.89
CA ASP A 407 21.78 18.80 17.26
C ASP A 407 22.04 18.71 15.74
N GLY A 408 21.24 17.88 15.06
CA GLY A 408 21.35 17.68 13.60
C GLY A 408 22.50 16.76 13.17
N ARG A 409 23.16 16.07 14.11
CA ARG A 409 24.21 15.07 13.85
C ARG A 409 23.81 13.72 14.42
N ASN A 410 24.28 12.65 13.80
CA ASN A 410 24.08 11.33 14.40
C ASN A 410 24.84 11.18 15.72
N ALA A 411 24.23 10.51 16.68
CA ALA A 411 24.83 10.31 18.01
C ALA A 411 26.18 9.57 17.99
N GLY A 412 26.54 8.94 16.87
CA GLY A 412 27.79 8.24 16.65
C GLY A 412 28.87 9.03 15.91
N GLU A 413 28.60 10.27 15.50
CA GLU A 413 29.57 11.22 14.95
C GLU A 413 30.07 12.15 16.06
#